data_7bc3c4d33831e1c1da6ba0b45a1cd6a6
#
_entry.id   7bc3c4d33831e1c1da6ba0b45a1cd6a6
#
_cell.length_a   1.000
_cell.length_b   1.000
_cell.length_c   1.000
_cell.angle_alpha   90.00
_cell.angle_beta   90.00
_cell.angle_gamma   90.00
#
_symmetry.space_group_name_H-M   'P 1'
#
loop_
_entity.id
_entity.type
_entity.pdbx_description
1 polymer ?
#
loop_
_entity_poly.entity_id
_entity_poly.type
_entity_poly.pdbx_seq_one_letter_code
_entity_poly.pdbx_strand_id
1 'polypeptide(L)'
;SLTGWQTESFYYYAGMCDKFEGRLIPSEVPNMHNYLKWEPFGVVALILPWNSPIGTLIWKLAPALAAGNTVVVKPSERASCSTLELMSILEEADLPEGLINVVTGYGTTTGIPLIEHNDVRMISFTGGTKGGSAASLSASKKVKPIIMELGGKSPQLIFKDADLNLAVNGVVSGIFPVTGH
;
A
#
# COMPACT_ATOMS: atom_id res chain seq x y z
N SER A 1 6.13 19.24 -6.98
CA SER A 1 5.24 19.16 -5.81
C SER A 1 4.91 17.69 -5.53
N LEU A 2 4.72 17.32 -4.26
CA LEU A 2 4.32 15.96 -3.87
C LEU A 2 3.05 15.48 -4.59
N THR A 3 2.14 16.39 -4.94
CA THR A 3 0.87 16.10 -5.64
C THR A 3 1.04 15.64 -7.09
N GLY A 4 2.02 16.12 -7.83
CA GLY A 4 2.26 15.69 -9.22
C GLY A 4 2.65 14.21 -9.31
N TRP A 5 3.53 13.79 -8.42
CA TRP A 5 4.03 12.40 -8.39
C TRP A 5 2.94 11.38 -8.03
N GLN A 6 2.02 11.79 -7.20
CA GLN A 6 0.89 10.97 -6.78
C GLN A 6 -0.12 10.76 -7.91
N THR A 7 -0.40 11.78 -8.71
CA THR A 7 -1.27 11.68 -9.89
C THR A 7 -0.66 10.76 -10.96
N GLU A 8 0.65 10.86 -11.19
CA GLU A 8 1.36 9.97 -12.13
C GLU A 8 1.24 8.50 -11.77
N SER A 9 1.16 8.16 -10.47
CA SER A 9 0.96 6.79 -10.02
C SER A 9 -0.39 6.23 -10.50
N PHE A 10 -1.45 7.01 -10.44
CA PHE A 10 -2.75 6.57 -10.96
C PHE A 10 -2.71 6.35 -12.48
N TYR A 11 -2.10 7.27 -13.23
CA TYR A 11 -1.94 7.08 -14.68
C TYR A 11 -1.09 5.86 -15.03
N TYR A 12 -0.01 5.64 -14.29
CA TYR A 12 0.83 4.45 -14.48
C TYR A 12 0.03 3.16 -14.28
N TYR A 13 -0.67 3.03 -13.16
CA TYR A 13 -1.46 1.82 -12.86
C TYR A 13 -2.71 1.70 -13.73
N ALA A 14 -3.34 2.78 -14.15
CA ALA A 14 -4.40 2.75 -15.16
C ALA A 14 -3.90 2.16 -16.48
N GLY A 15 -2.69 2.55 -16.91
CA GLY A 15 -2.03 1.97 -18.07
C GLY A 15 -1.60 0.51 -17.90
N MET A 16 -1.65 -0.06 -16.70
CA MET A 16 -1.29 -1.46 -16.43
C MET A 16 -2.49 -2.42 -16.45
N CYS A 17 -3.73 -1.90 -16.40
CA CYS A 17 -4.93 -2.75 -16.25
C CYS A 17 -5.10 -3.81 -17.33
N ASP A 18 -4.63 -3.56 -18.54
CA ASP A 18 -4.70 -4.46 -19.70
C ASP A 18 -3.39 -5.22 -19.97
N LYS A 19 -2.41 -5.17 -19.05
CA LYS A 19 -1.07 -5.72 -19.24
C LYS A 19 -0.72 -6.89 -18.31
N PHE A 20 -1.67 -7.33 -17.50
CA PHE A 20 -1.53 -8.53 -16.68
C PHE A 20 -1.89 -9.77 -17.49
N GLU A 21 -0.91 -10.27 -18.22
CA GLU A 21 -1.07 -11.45 -19.07
C GLU A 21 -0.93 -12.74 -18.26
N GLY A 22 -1.71 -13.76 -18.64
CA GLY A 22 -1.52 -15.13 -18.18
C GLY A 22 -0.36 -15.82 -18.93
N ARG A 23 -0.09 -17.07 -18.56
CA ARG A 23 0.94 -17.88 -19.23
C ARG A 23 0.40 -19.25 -19.56
N LEU A 24 0.61 -19.72 -20.77
CA LEU A 24 0.45 -21.13 -21.09
C LEU A 24 1.73 -21.88 -20.69
N ILE A 25 1.57 -22.95 -19.93
CA ILE A 25 2.68 -23.74 -19.43
C ILE A 25 2.70 -25.07 -20.19
N PRO A 26 3.82 -25.43 -20.86
CA PRO A 26 3.96 -26.72 -21.51
C PRO A 26 3.73 -27.88 -20.53
N SER A 27 3.05 -28.92 -20.97
CA SER A 27 2.81 -30.14 -20.22
C SER A 27 3.29 -31.36 -21.02
N GLU A 28 3.99 -32.28 -20.38
CA GLU A 28 4.37 -33.58 -20.97
C GLU A 28 3.20 -34.57 -20.99
N VAL A 29 2.11 -34.25 -20.29
CA VAL A 29 0.91 -35.11 -20.25
C VAL A 29 0.06 -34.80 -21.49
N PRO A 30 -0.21 -35.80 -22.35
CA PRO A 30 -1.06 -35.60 -23.52
C PRO A 30 -2.45 -35.08 -23.16
N ASN A 31 -2.96 -34.14 -23.96
CA ASN A 31 -4.28 -33.53 -23.79
C ASN A 31 -4.48 -32.73 -22.49
N MET A 32 -3.41 -32.37 -21.79
CA MET A 32 -3.46 -31.48 -20.63
C MET A 32 -3.25 -30.03 -21.06
N HIS A 33 -4.18 -29.15 -20.65
CA HIS A 33 -4.02 -27.70 -20.75
C HIS A 33 -3.61 -27.14 -19.39
N ASN A 34 -2.46 -26.49 -19.33
CA ASN A 34 -1.93 -25.92 -18.10
C ASN A 34 -1.65 -24.42 -18.34
N TYR A 35 -2.33 -23.54 -17.58
CA TYR A 35 -2.16 -22.11 -17.73
C TYR A 35 -2.25 -21.39 -16.39
N LEU A 36 -1.60 -20.23 -16.31
CA LEU A 36 -1.70 -19.29 -15.21
C LEU A 36 -2.63 -18.14 -15.60
N LYS A 37 -3.49 -17.76 -14.67
CA LYS A 37 -4.36 -16.60 -14.76
C LYS A 37 -4.22 -15.77 -13.47
N TRP A 38 -4.06 -14.48 -13.62
CA TRP A 38 -4.12 -13.55 -12.50
C TRP A 38 -5.57 -13.27 -12.13
N GLU A 39 -5.86 -13.31 -10.84
CA GLU A 39 -7.18 -13.00 -10.30
C GLU A 39 -7.04 -12.07 -9.09
N PRO A 40 -7.99 -11.12 -8.87
CA PRO A 40 -7.97 -10.27 -7.70
C PRO A 40 -8.13 -11.08 -6.42
N PHE A 41 -7.58 -10.61 -5.33
CA PHE A 41 -7.83 -11.17 -4.00
C PHE A 41 -9.28 -10.97 -3.54
N GLY A 42 -9.94 -9.93 -4.03
CA GLY A 42 -11.25 -9.47 -3.59
C GLY A 42 -11.13 -8.26 -2.69
N VAL A 43 -11.52 -8.35 -1.42
CA VAL A 43 -11.40 -7.24 -0.46
C VAL A 43 -10.00 -7.18 0.14
N VAL A 44 -9.34 -6.04 -0.01
CA VAL A 44 -7.99 -5.78 0.53
C VAL A 44 -8.05 -4.68 1.61
N ALA A 45 -7.43 -4.93 2.76
CA ALA A 45 -7.28 -3.92 3.81
C ALA A 45 -5.99 -3.10 3.59
N LEU A 46 -6.14 -1.78 3.46
CA LEU A 46 -5.02 -0.84 3.35
C LEU A 46 -4.87 -0.09 4.68
N ILE A 47 -3.85 -0.41 5.45
CA ILE A 47 -3.56 0.22 6.74
C ILE A 47 -2.43 1.22 6.58
N LEU A 48 -2.69 2.48 6.94
CA LEU A 48 -1.83 3.62 6.64
C LEU A 48 -1.15 4.18 7.88
N PRO A 49 0.06 4.73 7.74
CA PRO A 49 0.76 5.45 8.79
C PRO A 49 0.27 6.90 8.89
N TRP A 50 0.84 7.66 9.84
CA TRP A 50 0.48 9.06 10.06
C TRP A 50 1.38 10.06 9.31
N ASN A 51 2.62 9.68 8.95
CA ASN A 51 3.64 10.59 8.44
C ASN A 51 3.52 10.92 6.93
N SER A 52 2.85 10.10 6.16
CA SER A 52 2.59 10.35 4.72
C SER A 52 1.26 9.71 4.31
N PRO A 53 0.13 10.17 4.85
CA PRO A 53 -1.16 9.49 4.68
C PRO A 53 -1.59 9.40 3.22
N ILE A 54 -1.51 10.51 2.46
CA ILE A 54 -1.92 10.56 1.05
C ILE A 54 -0.95 9.79 0.15
N GLY A 55 0.36 10.00 0.31
CA GLY A 55 1.36 9.31 -0.50
C GLY A 55 1.27 7.80 -0.33
N THR A 56 1.23 7.33 0.93
CA THR A 56 1.11 5.90 1.23
C THR A 56 -0.22 5.32 0.76
N LEU A 57 -1.32 6.08 0.87
CA LEU A 57 -2.61 5.65 0.35
C LEU A 57 -2.54 5.40 -1.15
N ILE A 58 -2.05 6.35 -1.93
CA ILE A 58 -2.02 6.24 -3.38
C ILE A 58 -1.13 5.09 -3.85
N TRP A 59 0.03 4.89 -3.23
CA TRP A 59 0.91 3.76 -3.53
C TRP A 59 0.27 2.39 -3.30
N LYS A 60 -0.70 2.31 -2.40
CA LYS A 60 -1.44 1.06 -2.12
C LYS A 60 -2.72 0.97 -2.93
N LEU A 61 -3.44 2.08 -3.07
CA LEU A 61 -4.75 2.15 -3.70
C LEU A 61 -4.66 1.89 -5.20
N ALA A 62 -3.79 2.62 -5.90
CA ALA A 62 -3.69 2.53 -7.36
C ALA A 62 -3.40 1.09 -7.84
N PRO A 63 -2.38 0.37 -7.34
CA PRO A 63 -2.15 -1.02 -7.74
C PRO A 63 -3.26 -1.98 -7.28
N ALA A 64 -3.89 -1.74 -6.12
CA ALA A 64 -4.97 -2.59 -5.65
C ALA A 64 -6.19 -2.53 -6.60
N LEU A 65 -6.57 -1.33 -7.02
CA LEU A 65 -7.66 -1.12 -7.97
C LEU A 65 -7.33 -1.64 -9.37
N ALA A 66 -6.12 -1.37 -9.86
CA ALA A 66 -5.67 -1.88 -11.16
C ALA A 66 -5.67 -3.41 -11.25
N ALA A 67 -5.43 -4.09 -10.13
CA ALA A 67 -5.52 -5.54 -10.02
C ALA A 67 -6.97 -6.06 -9.81
N GLY A 68 -7.98 -5.19 -9.86
CA GLY A 68 -9.40 -5.55 -9.77
C GLY A 68 -9.90 -5.81 -8.34
N ASN A 69 -9.20 -5.32 -7.31
CA ASN A 69 -9.64 -5.47 -5.92
C ASN A 69 -10.57 -4.34 -5.48
N THR A 70 -11.39 -4.60 -4.48
CA THR A 70 -12.04 -3.59 -3.65
C THR A 70 -11.23 -3.37 -2.38
N VAL A 71 -11.32 -2.17 -1.79
CA VAL A 71 -10.46 -1.82 -0.67
C VAL A 71 -11.22 -1.28 0.52
N VAL A 72 -10.72 -1.61 1.71
CA VAL A 72 -11.10 -0.94 2.96
C VAL A 72 -9.85 -0.26 3.52
N VAL A 73 -9.86 1.05 3.53
CA VAL A 73 -8.75 1.89 3.99
C VAL A 73 -8.92 2.22 5.46
N LYS A 74 -7.89 1.96 6.25
CA LYS A 74 -7.81 2.42 7.64
C LYS A 74 -6.65 3.41 7.79
N PRO A 75 -6.90 4.71 7.77
CA PRO A 75 -5.87 5.70 8.07
C PRO A 75 -5.42 5.63 9.53
N SER A 76 -4.24 6.19 9.82
CA SER A 76 -3.86 6.40 11.21
C SER A 76 -4.85 7.34 11.90
N GLU A 77 -5.18 7.07 13.16
CA GLU A 77 -6.01 7.94 13.99
C GLU A 77 -5.43 9.36 14.16
N ARG A 78 -4.12 9.52 13.90
CA ARG A 78 -3.42 10.80 13.97
C ARG A 78 -3.49 11.64 12.69
N ALA A 79 -3.91 11.05 11.57
CA ALA A 79 -3.89 11.69 10.26
C ALA A 79 -5.02 11.20 9.36
N SER A 80 -6.24 11.13 9.87
CA SER A 80 -7.41 10.65 9.11
C SER A 80 -8.00 11.70 8.17
N CYS A 81 -7.93 12.99 8.52
CA CYS A 81 -8.62 14.07 7.80
C CYS A 81 -8.24 14.13 6.31
N SER A 82 -6.96 14.07 6.00
CA SER A 82 -6.49 14.13 4.61
C SER A 82 -6.95 12.92 3.78
N THR A 83 -7.06 11.75 4.40
CA THR A 83 -7.62 10.56 3.73
C THR A 83 -9.11 10.74 3.43
N LEU A 84 -9.87 11.26 4.38
CA LEU A 84 -11.31 11.50 4.18
C LEU A 84 -11.56 12.58 3.13
N GLU A 85 -10.75 13.64 3.11
CA GLU A 85 -10.82 14.67 2.07
C GLU A 85 -10.53 14.12 0.68
N LEU A 86 -9.51 13.25 0.56
CA LEU A 86 -9.25 12.59 -0.72
C LEU A 86 -10.43 11.69 -1.16
N MET A 87 -11.12 11.04 -0.22
CA MET A 87 -12.31 10.24 -0.56
C MET A 87 -13.42 11.12 -1.13
N SER A 88 -13.68 12.31 -0.54
CA SER A 88 -14.66 13.26 -1.08
C SER A 88 -14.32 13.69 -2.52
N ILE A 89 -13.03 13.88 -2.83
CA ILE A 89 -12.59 14.19 -4.19
C ILE A 89 -12.81 12.98 -5.13
N LEU A 90 -12.56 11.77 -4.65
CA LEU A 90 -12.75 10.56 -5.46
C LEU A 90 -14.23 10.23 -5.71
N GLU A 91 -15.15 10.68 -4.86
CA GLU A 91 -16.60 10.58 -5.11
C GLU A 91 -17.02 11.32 -6.39
N GLU A 92 -16.34 12.43 -6.73
CA GLU A 92 -16.57 13.16 -7.97
C GLU A 92 -16.13 12.39 -9.23
N ALA A 93 -15.35 11.34 -9.09
CA ALA A 93 -14.83 10.52 -10.19
C ALA A 93 -15.78 9.40 -10.65
N ASP A 94 -17.02 9.39 -10.16
CA ASP A 94 -18.08 8.43 -10.59
C ASP A 94 -17.68 6.97 -10.41
N LEU A 95 -16.94 6.65 -9.33
CA LEU A 95 -16.48 5.29 -9.01
C LEU A 95 -17.66 4.42 -8.54
N PRO A 96 -17.65 3.12 -8.84
CA PRO A 96 -18.67 2.20 -8.35
C PRO A 96 -18.78 2.23 -6.82
N GLU A 97 -20.01 2.22 -6.31
CA GLU A 97 -20.27 2.12 -4.86
C GLU A 97 -19.55 0.91 -4.24
N GLY A 98 -18.96 1.10 -3.07
CA GLY A 98 -18.26 0.05 -2.33
C GLY A 98 -16.87 -0.31 -2.86
N LEU A 99 -16.42 0.30 -3.95
CA LEU A 99 -15.08 0.07 -4.49
C LEU A 99 -14.00 0.49 -3.51
N ILE A 100 -14.15 1.66 -2.89
CA ILE A 100 -13.25 2.22 -1.88
C ILE A 100 -14.07 2.58 -0.64
N ASN A 101 -13.68 2.01 0.51
CA ASN A 101 -14.33 2.25 1.78
C ASN A 101 -13.31 2.73 2.81
N VAL A 102 -13.70 3.60 3.72
CA VAL A 102 -12.80 4.09 4.78
C VAL A 102 -13.40 3.80 6.16
N VAL A 103 -12.58 3.25 7.06
CA VAL A 103 -12.91 3.07 8.46
C VAL A 103 -11.87 3.78 9.33
N THR A 104 -12.33 4.65 10.21
CA THR A 104 -11.47 5.36 11.17
C THR A 104 -11.45 4.67 12.52
N GLY A 105 -10.43 4.93 13.31
CA GLY A 105 -10.31 4.39 14.67
C GLY A 105 -8.89 3.92 15.00
N TYR A 106 -8.73 3.43 16.22
CA TYR A 106 -7.43 2.94 16.71
C TYR A 106 -7.04 1.60 16.08
N GLY A 107 -5.74 1.33 16.06
CA GLY A 107 -5.20 0.08 15.53
C GLY A 107 -5.78 -1.16 16.21
N THR A 108 -5.97 -1.12 17.53
CA THR A 108 -6.48 -2.24 18.35
C THR A 108 -7.98 -2.47 18.18
N THR A 109 -8.78 -1.42 18.03
CA THR A 109 -10.25 -1.52 18.02
C THR A 109 -10.86 -1.55 16.63
N THR A 110 -10.13 -1.05 15.62
CA THR A 110 -10.57 -1.03 14.22
C THR A 110 -9.63 -1.82 13.33
N GLY A 111 -8.30 -1.62 13.48
CA GLY A 111 -7.31 -2.25 12.63
C GLY A 111 -7.26 -3.77 12.78
N ILE A 112 -7.20 -4.28 14.00
CA ILE A 112 -7.16 -5.74 14.26
C ILE A 112 -8.45 -6.42 13.80
N PRO A 113 -9.67 -5.95 14.16
CA PRO A 113 -10.90 -6.53 13.64
C PRO A 113 -11.00 -6.50 12.11
N LEU A 114 -10.51 -5.43 11.45
CA LEU A 114 -10.45 -5.37 9.99
C LEU A 114 -9.55 -6.47 9.41
N ILE A 115 -8.36 -6.67 9.96
CA ILE A 115 -7.43 -7.73 9.55
C ILE A 115 -8.06 -9.11 9.73
N GLU A 116 -8.77 -9.32 10.83
CA GLU A 116 -9.40 -10.60 11.18
C GLU A 116 -10.73 -10.85 10.47
N HIS A 117 -11.31 -9.85 9.78
CA HIS A 117 -12.58 -10.02 9.08
C HIS A 117 -12.51 -11.10 7.99
N ASN A 118 -13.51 -11.96 7.89
CA ASN A 118 -13.48 -13.11 6.98
C ASN A 118 -13.35 -12.73 5.51
N ASP A 119 -14.00 -11.65 5.10
CA ASP A 119 -14.03 -11.20 3.71
C ASP A 119 -12.77 -10.44 3.30
N VAL A 120 -11.97 -9.95 4.25
CA VAL A 120 -10.65 -9.38 3.95
C VAL A 120 -9.69 -10.52 3.60
N ARG A 121 -9.19 -10.50 2.37
CA ARG A 121 -8.37 -11.57 1.80
C ARG A 121 -6.89 -11.26 1.79
N MET A 122 -6.52 -9.99 1.81
CA MET A 122 -5.13 -9.53 1.81
C MET A 122 -5.00 -8.25 2.63
N ILE A 123 -3.83 -8.03 3.22
CA ILE A 123 -3.51 -6.84 4.00
C ILE A 123 -2.28 -6.15 3.41
N SER A 124 -2.35 -4.83 3.23
CA SER A 124 -1.20 -3.99 2.99
C SER A 124 -1.04 -3.02 4.15
N PHE A 125 -0.03 -3.28 4.98
CA PHE A 125 0.23 -2.54 6.22
C PHE A 125 1.47 -1.64 6.05
N THR A 126 1.36 -0.37 6.49
CA THR A 126 2.52 0.49 6.72
C THR A 126 2.41 1.13 8.10
N GLY A 127 3.45 1.02 8.90
CA GLY A 127 3.49 1.56 10.25
C GLY A 127 4.70 1.14 11.05
N GLY A 128 4.69 1.36 12.35
CA GLY A 128 5.77 0.95 13.24
C GLY A 128 5.84 -0.56 13.46
N THR A 129 7.01 -1.07 13.83
CA THR A 129 7.29 -2.50 14.05
C THR A 129 6.31 -3.16 15.01
N LYS A 130 5.93 -2.48 16.11
CA LYS A 130 4.96 -3.01 17.09
C LYS A 130 3.58 -3.26 16.44
N GLY A 131 3.11 -2.31 15.64
CA GLY A 131 1.86 -2.45 14.90
C GLY A 131 1.93 -3.54 13.84
N GLY A 132 3.04 -3.61 13.10
CA GLY A 132 3.30 -4.63 12.11
C GLY A 132 3.33 -6.04 12.68
N SER A 133 3.98 -6.23 13.83
CA SER A 133 3.98 -7.52 14.55
C SER A 133 2.57 -7.97 14.96
N ALA A 134 1.77 -7.04 15.50
CA ALA A 134 0.38 -7.33 15.87
C ALA A 134 -0.48 -7.67 14.62
N ALA A 135 -0.29 -6.91 13.53
CA ALA A 135 -0.99 -7.15 12.27
C ALA A 135 -0.62 -8.51 11.66
N SER A 136 0.68 -8.86 11.66
CA SER A 136 1.16 -10.15 11.17
C SER A 136 0.59 -11.31 11.97
N LEU A 137 0.61 -11.20 13.31
CA LEU A 137 0.04 -12.21 14.20
C LEU A 137 -1.46 -12.40 13.94
N SER A 138 -2.20 -11.32 13.73
CA SER A 138 -3.64 -11.41 13.41
C SER A 138 -3.91 -12.00 12.03
N ALA A 139 -3.12 -11.62 11.02
CA ALA A 139 -3.23 -12.17 9.67
C ALA A 139 -2.93 -13.68 9.64
N SER A 140 -1.94 -14.12 10.41
CA SER A 140 -1.51 -15.53 10.46
C SER A 140 -2.58 -16.47 10.98
N LYS A 141 -3.50 -16.02 11.84
CA LYS A 141 -4.64 -16.83 12.35
C LYS A 141 -5.50 -17.41 11.23
N LYS A 142 -5.55 -16.75 10.07
CA LYS A 142 -6.34 -17.15 8.90
C LYS A 142 -5.47 -17.30 7.64
N VAL A 143 -4.16 -17.38 7.81
CA VAL A 143 -3.16 -17.54 6.72
C VAL A 143 -3.35 -16.49 5.62
N LYS A 144 -3.68 -15.25 5.99
CA LYS A 144 -3.88 -14.17 5.02
C LYS A 144 -2.54 -13.61 4.55
N PRO A 145 -2.36 -13.37 3.24
CA PRO A 145 -1.23 -12.62 2.72
C PRO A 145 -1.17 -11.23 3.34
N ILE A 146 0.02 -10.82 3.75
CA ILE A 146 0.28 -9.49 4.28
C ILE A 146 1.57 -8.93 3.70
N ILE A 147 1.50 -7.72 3.13
CA ILE A 147 2.65 -6.91 2.75
C ILE A 147 2.88 -5.89 3.86
N MET A 148 4.11 -5.78 4.33
CA MET A 148 4.48 -4.89 5.43
C MET A 148 5.60 -3.94 5.03
N GLU A 149 5.34 -2.65 5.21
CA GLU A 149 6.33 -1.59 5.18
C GLU A 149 6.47 -1.04 6.60
N LEU A 150 7.64 -1.21 7.18
CA LEU A 150 7.88 -0.92 8.60
C LEU A 150 8.94 0.17 8.76
N GLY A 151 9.26 0.51 10.00
CA GLY A 151 10.26 1.51 10.33
C GLY A 151 11.68 1.08 9.99
N GLY A 152 12.52 2.05 9.79
CA GLY A 152 13.96 1.89 9.56
C GLY A 152 14.73 3.04 10.17
N LYS A 153 16.06 3.09 9.93
CA LYS A 153 16.97 4.15 10.37
C LYS A 153 17.79 4.77 9.23
N SER A 154 17.54 4.38 7.99
CA SER A 154 18.12 4.98 6.77
C SER A 154 19.59 5.36 6.92
N PRO A 155 20.52 4.40 7.16
CA PRO A 155 21.91 4.71 7.40
C PRO A 155 22.53 5.39 6.17
N GLN A 156 23.33 6.42 6.41
CA GLN A 156 24.08 7.14 5.38
C GLN A 156 25.58 6.96 5.63
N LEU A 157 26.29 6.41 4.65
CA LEU A 157 27.72 6.11 4.74
C LEU A 157 28.51 7.11 3.89
N ILE A 158 29.36 7.89 4.53
CA ILE A 158 30.22 8.87 3.87
C ILE A 158 31.68 8.44 4.05
N PHE A 159 32.31 8.05 2.95
CA PHE A 159 33.72 7.67 2.97
C PHE A 159 34.63 8.88 2.91
N LYS A 160 35.91 8.70 3.31
CA LYS A 160 36.90 9.78 3.45
C LYS A 160 37.24 10.53 2.16
N ASP A 161 36.97 9.95 1.03
CA ASP A 161 37.21 10.45 -0.33
C ASP A 161 35.96 11.06 -0.98
N ALA A 162 34.86 11.17 -0.23
CA ALA A 162 33.63 11.79 -0.73
C ALA A 162 33.79 13.31 -0.87
N ASP A 163 33.12 13.89 -1.89
CA ASP A 163 32.93 15.34 -1.96
C ASP A 163 32.03 15.80 -0.80
N LEU A 164 32.57 16.63 0.10
CA LEU A 164 31.88 17.06 1.31
C LEU A 164 30.61 17.89 0.99
N ASN A 165 30.63 18.72 -0.05
CA ASN A 165 29.47 19.53 -0.41
C ASN A 165 28.32 18.66 -0.92
N LEU A 166 28.62 17.67 -1.75
CA LEU A 166 27.64 16.68 -2.21
C LEU A 166 27.14 15.82 -1.06
N ALA A 167 28.05 15.39 -0.16
CA ALA A 167 27.69 14.59 1.01
C ALA A 167 26.75 15.34 1.96
N VAL A 168 27.02 16.62 2.27
CA VAL A 168 26.13 17.45 3.11
C VAL A 168 24.75 17.59 2.48
N ASN A 169 24.67 17.92 1.19
CA ASN A 169 23.42 18.02 0.47
C ASN A 169 22.65 16.68 0.46
N GLY A 170 23.37 15.57 0.27
CA GLY A 170 22.79 14.22 0.31
C GLY A 170 22.22 13.87 1.68
N VAL A 171 22.96 14.18 2.78
CA VAL A 171 22.49 13.95 4.16
C VAL A 171 21.25 14.77 4.47
N VAL A 172 21.27 16.06 4.13
CA VAL A 172 20.13 16.96 4.37
C VAL A 172 18.90 16.52 3.59
N SER A 173 19.05 16.26 2.29
CA SER A 173 17.94 15.83 1.44
C SER A 173 17.45 14.40 1.71
N GLY A 174 18.28 13.56 2.33
CA GLY A 174 17.92 12.18 2.67
C GLY A 174 17.03 12.05 3.91
N ILE A 175 17.00 13.07 4.80
CA ILE A 175 16.27 12.93 6.08
C ILE A 175 15.32 14.10 6.38
N PHE A 176 15.70 15.34 6.06
CA PHE A 176 14.92 16.51 6.48
C PHE A 176 13.68 16.83 5.64
N PRO A 177 13.55 16.47 4.35
CA PRO A 177 12.35 16.76 3.56
C PRO A 177 11.04 16.26 4.16
N VAL A 178 11.11 15.20 4.97
CA VAL A 178 9.94 14.59 5.62
C VAL A 178 10.08 14.71 7.15
N THR A 179 10.57 15.85 7.64
CA THR A 179 10.70 16.18 9.07
C THR A 179 11.47 15.13 9.91
N GLY A 180 12.45 14.46 9.29
CA GLY A 180 13.30 13.46 9.97
C GLY A 180 12.71 12.05 10.03
N HIS A 181 11.79 11.71 9.15
CA HIS A 181 11.15 10.39 9.06
C HIS A 181 11.59 9.58 7.83
#